data_45b46c57bb391e7dc3aeb5c84c75746d
#
_entry.id   45b46c57bb391e7dc3aeb5c84c75746d
#
_cell.length_a   1.000
_cell.length_b   1.000
_cell.length_c   1.000
_cell.angle_alpha   90.00
_cell.angle_beta   90.00
_cell.angle_gamma   90.00
#
_symmetry.space_group_name_H-M   'P 1'
#
loop_
_entity.id
_entity.type
_entity.pdbx_description
1 polymer ?
#
loop_
_entity_poly.entity_id
_entity_poly.type
_entity_poly.pdbx_seq_one_letter_code
_entity_poly.pdbx_strand_id
1 'polypeptide(L)'
;MLSLNLPVFDTKINVRNGKNVIFDVIRKRYVALTPEEWVRQHFVHFLIAHKGYPTALLANEVMVKLNGTTKRCDTVLYRRDLSARMIVEYKAPHIEITQAVFDQITRYNICL
;
A
#
# COMPACT_ATOMS: atom_id res chain seq x y z
N MET A 1 -17.64 2.22 4.54
CA MET A 1 -16.36 1.57 4.80
C MET A 1 -15.70 2.16 6.04
N LEU A 2 -14.61 1.57 6.47
CA LEU A 2 -13.89 2.01 7.64
C LEU A 2 -13.31 3.40 7.49
N SER A 3 -13.34 4.16 8.58
CA SER A 3 -12.65 5.44 8.66
C SER A 3 -11.21 5.19 9.09
N LEU A 4 -10.27 5.85 8.44
CA LEU A 4 -8.84 5.71 8.71
C LEU A 4 -8.25 7.05 9.11
N ASN A 5 -7.15 7.03 9.89
CA ASN A 5 -6.39 8.23 10.21
C ASN A 5 -5.43 8.60 9.07
N LEU A 6 -5.87 8.41 7.85
CA LEU A 6 -5.18 8.80 6.64
C LEU A 6 -6.04 9.79 5.87
N PRO A 7 -5.44 10.67 5.09
CA PRO A 7 -6.22 11.61 4.26
C PRO A 7 -7.15 10.85 3.32
N VAL A 8 -8.35 11.37 3.14
CA VAL A 8 -9.26 10.83 2.15
C VAL A 8 -8.76 11.14 0.75
N PHE A 9 -9.09 10.30 -0.19
CA PHE A 9 -8.81 10.51 -1.60
C PHE A 9 -10.03 10.09 -2.42
N ASP A 10 -10.04 10.44 -3.70
CA ASP A 10 -11.15 10.11 -4.59
C ASP A 10 -11.08 8.63 -4.97
N THR A 11 -11.78 7.79 -4.21
CA THR A 11 -11.79 6.35 -4.44
C THR A 11 -12.66 6.03 -5.65
N LYS A 12 -12.16 5.14 -6.50
CA LYS A 12 -12.92 4.64 -7.64
C LYS A 12 -13.39 3.23 -7.31
N ILE A 13 -14.65 3.14 -6.89
CA ILE A 13 -15.27 1.88 -6.50
C ILE A 13 -16.34 1.53 -7.53
N ASN A 14 -16.41 0.27 -7.88
CA ASN A 14 -17.40 -0.25 -8.82
C ASN A 14 -17.91 -1.60 -8.32
N VAL A 15 -18.90 -2.14 -8.99
CA VAL A 15 -19.44 -3.48 -8.72
C VAL A 15 -19.23 -4.32 -9.97
N ARG A 16 -18.58 -5.46 -9.81
CA ARG A 16 -18.36 -6.42 -10.90
C ARG A 16 -18.71 -7.82 -10.42
N ASN A 17 -19.56 -8.50 -11.16
CA ASN A 17 -20.05 -9.85 -10.81
C ASN A 17 -20.61 -9.90 -9.40
N GLY A 18 -21.35 -8.85 -9.00
CA GLY A 18 -21.97 -8.78 -7.68
C GLY A 18 -21.03 -8.47 -6.53
N LYS A 19 -19.77 -8.14 -6.81
CA LYS A 19 -18.75 -7.84 -5.79
C LYS A 19 -18.20 -6.43 -5.95
N ASN A 20 -17.90 -5.79 -4.84
CA ASN A 20 -17.27 -4.48 -4.84
C ASN A 20 -15.80 -4.61 -5.24
N VAL A 21 -15.36 -3.71 -6.12
CA VAL A 21 -13.96 -3.61 -6.55
C VAL A 21 -13.52 -2.16 -6.43
N ILE A 22 -12.22 -1.96 -6.27
CA ILE A 22 -11.61 -0.64 -6.17
C ILE A 22 -10.47 -0.55 -7.19
N PHE A 23 -10.30 0.63 -7.81
CA PHE A 23 -9.23 0.82 -8.77
C PHE A 23 -7.89 1.01 -8.05
N ASP A 24 -6.90 0.19 -8.42
CA ASP A 24 -5.54 0.30 -7.91
C ASP A 24 -4.68 1.04 -8.93
N VAL A 25 -4.25 2.24 -8.58
CA VAL A 25 -3.44 3.10 -9.47
C VAL A 25 -2.06 2.50 -9.75
N ILE A 26 -1.56 1.64 -8.87
CA ILE A 26 -0.25 1.01 -9.03
C ILE A 26 -0.33 -0.19 -9.98
N ARG A 27 -1.30 -1.09 -9.74
CA ARG A 27 -1.53 -2.25 -10.61
C ARG A 27 -2.32 -1.90 -11.86
N LYS A 28 -2.88 -0.69 -11.92
CA LYS A 28 -3.66 -0.15 -13.06
C LYS A 28 -4.83 -1.04 -13.45
N ARG A 29 -5.55 -1.53 -12.45
CA ARG A 29 -6.73 -2.38 -12.64
C ARG A 29 -7.61 -2.34 -11.41
N TYR A 30 -8.86 -2.77 -11.58
CA TYR A 30 -9.75 -2.96 -10.45
C TYR A 30 -9.40 -4.26 -9.74
N VAL A 31 -9.38 -4.21 -8.42
CA VAL A 31 -9.11 -5.35 -7.55
C VAL A 31 -10.24 -5.48 -6.53
N ALA A 32 -10.38 -6.66 -5.92
CA ALA A 32 -11.39 -6.88 -4.91
C ALA A 32 -11.27 -5.88 -3.77
N LEU A 33 -12.38 -5.26 -3.39
CA LEU A 33 -12.40 -4.32 -2.28
C LEU A 33 -12.55 -5.09 -0.97
N THR A 34 -11.42 -5.45 -0.39
CA THR A 34 -11.35 -6.07 0.93
C THR A 34 -11.00 -5.00 1.96
N PRO A 35 -11.19 -5.25 3.26
CA PRO A 35 -10.73 -4.32 4.29
C PRO A 35 -9.23 -4.03 4.19
N GLU A 36 -8.44 -5.03 3.87
CA GLU A 36 -7.00 -4.87 3.69
C GLU A 36 -6.67 -4.01 2.47
N GLU A 37 -7.37 -4.21 1.37
CA GLU A 37 -7.19 -3.40 0.16
C GLU A 37 -7.62 -1.95 0.41
N TRP A 38 -8.64 -1.72 1.22
CA TRP A 38 -9.07 -0.39 1.63
C TRP A 38 -7.93 0.38 2.32
N VAL A 39 -7.27 -0.28 3.27
CA VAL A 39 -6.11 0.31 3.96
C VAL A 39 -4.96 0.57 2.98
N ARG A 40 -4.66 -0.39 2.13
CA ARG A 40 -3.60 -0.27 1.12
C ARG A 40 -3.81 0.94 0.22
N GLN A 41 -5.00 1.10 -0.33
CA GLN A 41 -5.29 2.19 -1.25
C GLN A 41 -5.11 3.55 -0.58
N HIS A 42 -5.56 3.69 0.67
CA HIS A 42 -5.36 4.93 1.40
C HIS A 42 -3.88 5.20 1.67
N PHE A 43 -3.12 4.19 2.05
CA PHE A 43 -1.71 4.37 2.36
C PHE A 43 -0.89 4.68 1.11
N VAL A 44 -1.15 3.99 0.01
CA VAL A 44 -0.47 4.24 -1.26
C VAL A 44 -0.76 5.66 -1.75
N HIS A 45 -2.01 6.10 -1.71
CA HIS A 45 -2.36 7.46 -2.10
C HIS A 45 -1.73 8.51 -1.18
N PHE A 46 -1.59 8.20 0.11
CA PHE A 46 -0.87 9.06 1.04
C PHE A 46 0.60 9.20 0.62
N LEU A 47 1.25 8.10 0.27
CA LEU A 47 2.65 8.14 -0.18
C LEU A 47 2.81 8.98 -1.44
N ILE A 48 1.88 8.86 -2.37
CA ILE A 48 1.94 9.59 -3.64
C ILE A 48 1.61 11.07 -3.45
N ALA A 49 0.47 11.37 -2.83
CA ALA A 49 -0.07 12.72 -2.79
C ALA A 49 0.57 13.59 -1.71
N HIS A 50 0.90 13.03 -0.57
CA HIS A 50 1.40 13.78 0.58
C HIS A 50 2.90 13.65 0.80
N LYS A 51 3.50 12.52 0.42
CA LYS A 51 4.94 12.31 0.54
C LYS A 51 5.68 12.47 -0.79
N GLY A 52 4.95 12.57 -1.89
CA GLY A 52 5.54 12.88 -3.19
C GLY A 52 6.30 11.74 -3.86
N TYR A 53 6.08 10.50 -3.45
CA TYR A 53 6.76 9.38 -4.10
C TYR A 53 6.17 9.10 -5.48
N PRO A 54 7.02 8.84 -6.50
CA PRO A 54 6.51 8.52 -7.84
C PRO A 54 5.81 7.18 -7.87
N THR A 55 4.70 7.10 -8.60
CA THR A 55 3.99 5.83 -8.79
C THR A 55 4.88 4.77 -9.44
N ALA A 56 5.81 5.17 -10.28
CA ALA A 56 6.72 4.24 -10.96
C ALA A 56 7.65 3.49 -9.99
N LEU A 57 7.84 4.00 -8.78
CA LEU A 57 8.67 3.37 -7.75
C LEU A 57 7.86 2.58 -6.73
N LEU A 58 6.57 2.44 -6.93
CA LEU A 58 5.67 1.71 -6.03
C LEU A 58 5.18 0.44 -6.71
N ALA A 59 5.11 -0.65 -5.94
CA ALA A 59 4.53 -1.91 -6.40
C ALA A 59 3.71 -2.54 -5.29
N ASN A 60 2.60 -3.17 -5.68
CA ASN A 60 1.72 -3.89 -4.76
C ASN A 60 1.76 -5.37 -5.08
N GLU A 61 1.72 -6.21 -4.06
CA GLU A 61 1.68 -7.67 -4.20
C GLU A 61 2.87 -8.20 -5.00
N VAL A 62 4.07 -7.91 -4.55
CA VAL A 62 5.29 -8.32 -5.25
C VAL A 62 6.17 -9.19 -4.37
N MET A 63 6.99 -10.01 -5.03
CA MET A 63 7.99 -10.83 -4.36
C MET A 63 9.30 -10.04 -4.28
N VAL A 64 9.90 -10.03 -3.09
CA VAL A 64 11.18 -9.37 -2.87
C VAL A 64 12.15 -10.38 -2.28
N LYS A 65 13.38 -10.40 -2.79
CA LYS A 65 14.43 -11.24 -2.25
C LYS A 65 15.17 -10.50 -1.16
N LEU A 66 15.14 -11.05 0.05
CA LEU A 66 15.79 -10.47 1.22
C LEU A 66 16.67 -11.53 1.87
N ASN A 67 17.96 -11.25 2.00
CA ASN A 67 18.91 -12.14 2.69
C ASN A 67 18.84 -13.59 2.22
N GLY A 68 18.70 -13.78 0.91
CA GLY A 68 18.64 -15.14 0.34
C GLY A 68 17.26 -15.78 0.37
N THR A 69 16.28 -15.19 1.04
CA THR A 69 14.91 -15.67 1.03
C THR A 69 14.03 -14.77 0.19
N THR A 70 12.98 -15.36 -0.38
CA THR A 70 12.00 -14.60 -1.16
C THR A 70 10.76 -14.42 -0.31
N LYS A 71 10.28 -13.17 -0.21
CA LYS A 71 9.10 -12.84 0.57
C LYS A 71 8.10 -12.10 -0.28
N ARG A 72 6.82 -12.46 -0.18
CA ARG A 72 5.73 -11.70 -0.77
C ARG A 72 5.46 -10.48 0.10
N CYS A 73 5.41 -9.32 -0.53
CA CYS A 73 5.20 -8.05 0.15
C CYS A 73 3.94 -7.37 -0.34
N ASP A 74 3.21 -6.74 0.57
CA ASP A 74 1.93 -6.10 0.23
C ASP A 74 2.15 -4.83 -0.60
N THR A 75 3.08 -3.98 -0.18
CA THR A 75 3.48 -2.79 -0.93
C THR A 75 4.98 -2.58 -0.74
N VAL A 76 5.66 -2.22 -1.82
CA VAL A 76 7.10 -1.92 -1.80
C VAL A 76 7.34 -0.58 -2.46
N LEU A 77 8.14 0.25 -1.81
CA LEU A 77 8.68 1.47 -2.40
C LEU A 77 10.14 1.19 -2.76
N TYR A 78 10.47 1.36 -4.03
CA TYR A 78 11.82 1.14 -4.54
C TYR A 78 12.60 2.44 -4.63
N ARG A 79 13.92 2.33 -4.55
CA ARG A 79 14.83 3.40 -4.94
C ARG A 79 14.99 3.40 -6.46
N ARG A 80 15.61 4.44 -6.99
CA ARG A 80 15.84 4.53 -8.45
C ARG A 80 16.74 3.43 -8.99
N ASP A 81 17.60 2.86 -8.15
CA ASP A 81 18.44 1.72 -8.53
C ASP A 81 17.69 0.38 -8.42
N LEU A 82 16.38 0.41 -8.11
CA LEU A 82 15.49 -0.74 -7.97
C LEU A 82 15.74 -1.59 -6.73
N SER A 83 16.55 -1.11 -5.78
CA SER A 83 16.60 -1.74 -4.46
C SER A 83 15.38 -1.32 -3.64
N ALA A 84 14.92 -2.18 -2.74
CA ALA A 84 13.79 -1.87 -1.89
C ALA A 84 14.19 -0.83 -0.84
N ARG A 85 13.45 0.27 -0.80
CA ARG A 85 13.61 1.30 0.21
C ARG A 85 12.72 1.05 1.43
N MET A 86 11.48 0.64 1.17
CA MET A 86 10.49 0.43 2.22
C MET A 86 9.57 -0.71 1.82
N ILE A 87 9.30 -1.59 2.75
CA ILE A 87 8.34 -2.68 2.57
C ILE A 87 7.23 -2.47 3.59
N VAL A 88 5.99 -2.54 3.13
CA VAL A 88 4.82 -2.32 3.97
C VAL A 88 3.97 -3.57 3.98
N GLU A 89 3.55 -4.00 5.16
CA GLU A 89 2.57 -5.04 5.36
C GLU A 89 1.34 -4.44 6.03
N TYR A 90 0.17 -4.78 5.53
CA TYR A 90 -1.08 -4.27 6.05
C TYR A 90 -1.71 -5.29 6.99
N LYS A 91 -2.10 -4.82 8.16
CA LYS A 91 -2.76 -5.65 9.16
C LYS A 91 -4.27 -5.52 9.08
N ALA A 92 -4.95 -6.20 9.98
CA ALA A 92 -6.40 -6.16 10.03
C ALA A 92 -6.92 -4.72 10.15
N PRO A 93 -8.07 -4.42 9.52
CA PRO A 93 -8.53 -3.04 9.34
C PRO A 93 -8.98 -2.32 10.59
N HIS A 94 -9.11 -3.01 11.73
CA HIS A 94 -9.47 -2.39 12.99
C HIS A 94 -8.31 -1.61 13.63
N ILE A 95 -7.11 -1.68 13.05
CA ILE A 95 -5.96 -0.94 13.54
C ILE A 95 -5.92 0.42 12.88
N GLU A 96 -6.02 1.49 13.67
CA GLU A 96 -5.87 2.84 13.15
C GLU A 96 -4.42 3.10 12.78
N ILE A 97 -4.21 3.73 11.62
CA ILE A 97 -2.88 4.15 11.22
C ILE A 97 -2.72 5.61 11.67
N THR A 98 -2.10 5.78 12.83
CA THR A 98 -1.75 7.10 13.37
C THR A 98 -0.39 7.54 12.81
N GLN A 99 -0.01 8.78 13.05
CA GLN A 99 1.32 9.26 12.67
C GLN A 99 2.42 8.42 13.33
N ALA A 100 2.23 8.04 14.59
CA ALA A 100 3.19 7.22 15.31
C ALA A 100 3.33 5.82 14.66
N VAL A 101 2.20 5.22 14.28
CA VAL A 101 2.20 3.93 13.58
C VAL A 101 2.85 4.07 12.21
N PHE A 102 2.55 5.13 11.49
CA PHE A 102 3.18 5.39 10.20
C PHE A 102 4.69 5.51 10.33
N ASP A 103 5.17 6.27 11.31
CA ASP A 103 6.62 6.43 11.55
C ASP A 103 7.26 5.09 11.90
N GLN A 104 6.57 4.26 12.68
CA GLN A 104 7.05 2.94 13.04
C GLN A 104 7.13 2.02 11.82
N ILE A 105 6.11 2.04 10.95
CA ILE A 105 6.09 1.26 9.72
C ILE A 105 7.27 1.66 8.84
N THR A 106 7.48 2.95 8.62
CA THR A 106 8.58 3.42 7.77
C THR A 106 9.93 3.06 8.36
N ARG A 107 10.04 3.06 9.69
CA ARG A 107 11.28 2.72 10.38
C ARG A 107 11.61 1.23 10.27
N TYR A 108 10.62 0.36 10.50
CA TYR A 108 10.84 -1.08 10.48
C TYR A 108 10.89 -1.69 9.08
N ASN A 109 10.27 -1.04 8.12
CA ASN A 109 10.21 -1.54 6.75
C ASN A 109 11.25 -0.92 5.83
N ILE A 110 12.15 -0.13 6.36
CA ILE A 110 13.33 0.25 5.61
C ILE A 110 14.26 -0.95 5.60
N CYS A 111 14.28 -1.61 4.51
CA CYS A 111 15.02 -2.80 4.44
C CYS A 111 16.33 -2.65 4.02
N LEU A 112 17.05 -2.49 4.47
CA LEU A 112 17.77 -2.94 3.84
C LEU A 112 18.77 -2.66 3.42
#